data_ff4a4a647af608140ea3f11c6f1de256
#
_entry.id   ff4a4a647af608140ea3f11c6f1de256
#
_cell.length_a   1.000
_cell.length_b   1.000
_cell.length_c   1.000
_cell.angle_alpha   90.00
_cell.angle_beta   90.00
_cell.angle_gamma   90.00
#
_symmetry.space_group_name_H-M   'P 1'
#
loop_
_entity.id
_entity.type
_entity.pdbx_description
1 polymer ?
#
loop_
_entity_poly.entity_id
_entity_poly.type
_entity_poly.pdbx_seq_one_letter_code
_entity_poly.pdbx_strand_id
1 'polypeptide(L)'
;EITAPTGYVLNTEVHTAELVYAGQEVEITETAADFCNERQKAAVSLDKVLEQDERFGIGMSGELSAVTFGLFAAEELTAADGSIIPTDGLLEIVSVDENGHAVCKTDLPFGSYYLKELSTDGHYILSDEKYPIVFEYAGQDTALVEIKANGGAPIENKLLYGEIHGLKKDEDGGGLAGALIGLFRADCTEFTTENAILTATSAEDGSFSFARVPYGNWIVREIEAPIGFVLSEKTYPVTVDADGAVIEVEIENTRIRGTVQLTKTDRDYPDNKLTGAEFTVYRDSNGNKELDADDELVGTLTETGIGVYEMPDLLYGGYFIKETKAPEGFYLDDNTYYFEITEDSKTVTVENEAGKGFVNVPQVGSLKIIK
;
A
#
# COMPACT_ATOMS: atom_id res chain seq x y z
N GLU A 1 -16.78 53.77 38.39
CA GLU A 1 -17.89 53.48 37.47
C GLU A 1 -18.83 52.46 38.10
N ILE A 2 -20.14 52.58 37.85
CA ILE A 2 -21.17 51.65 38.38
C ILE A 2 -21.75 50.80 37.26
N THR A 3 -21.79 51.34 36.05
CA THR A 3 -22.30 50.65 34.88
C THR A 3 -21.49 51.05 33.65
N ALA A 4 -20.91 50.10 33.00
CA ALA A 4 -20.20 50.31 31.71
C ALA A 4 -21.20 50.43 30.55
N PRO A 5 -20.86 51.13 29.47
CA PRO A 5 -21.62 51.09 28.23
C PRO A 5 -21.66 49.66 27.66
N THR A 6 -22.76 49.32 26.94
CA THR A 6 -22.88 48.01 26.27
C THR A 6 -21.70 47.80 25.34
N GLY A 7 -21.04 46.65 25.44
CA GLY A 7 -19.84 46.26 24.66
C GLY A 7 -18.52 46.55 25.36
N TYR A 8 -18.56 47.18 26.52
CA TYR A 8 -17.37 47.52 27.28
C TYR A 8 -17.33 46.82 28.64
N VAL A 9 -16.14 46.68 29.19
CA VAL A 9 -15.86 46.13 30.51
C VAL A 9 -15.96 47.24 31.56
N LEU A 10 -16.51 46.92 32.72
CA LEU A 10 -16.60 47.85 33.84
C LEU A 10 -15.20 48.26 34.33
N ASN A 11 -14.92 49.56 34.34
CA ASN A 11 -13.71 50.07 34.94
C ASN A 11 -13.91 50.23 36.44
N THR A 12 -13.24 49.37 37.22
CA THR A 12 -13.31 49.37 38.69
C THR A 12 -12.26 50.28 39.33
N GLU A 13 -11.47 50.97 38.53
CA GLU A 13 -10.41 51.90 39.04
C GLU A 13 -11.05 53.07 39.75
N VAL A 14 -10.51 53.43 40.91
CA VAL A 14 -10.95 54.58 41.69
C VAL A 14 -10.12 55.79 41.35
N HIS A 15 -10.74 56.76 40.72
CA HIS A 15 -10.11 58.06 40.42
C HIS A 15 -10.37 59.05 41.50
N THR A 16 -9.33 59.74 42.00
CA THR A 16 -9.43 60.81 43.01
C THR A 16 -9.37 62.14 42.33
N ALA A 17 -10.43 62.94 42.52
CA ALA A 17 -10.45 64.31 42.07
C ALA A 17 -10.18 65.26 43.26
N GLU A 18 -9.19 66.17 43.12
CA GLU A 18 -8.86 67.13 44.11
C GLU A 18 -9.26 68.50 43.61
N LEU A 19 -10.08 69.21 44.41
CA LEU A 19 -10.45 70.61 44.14
C LEU A 19 -9.53 71.51 44.95
N VAL A 20 -8.66 72.21 44.24
CA VAL A 20 -7.71 73.19 44.87
C VAL A 20 -8.23 74.55 44.73
N TYR A 21 -8.21 75.30 45.83
CA TYR A 21 -8.63 76.71 45.86
C TYR A 21 -7.83 77.54 44.85
N ALA A 22 -8.50 78.18 43.88
CA ALA A 22 -7.90 78.88 42.75
C ALA A 22 -7.78 80.42 42.97
N GLY A 23 -8.20 80.98 44.16
CA GLY A 23 -8.13 82.41 44.48
C GLY A 23 -9.50 83.07 44.60
N GLN A 24 -9.55 84.27 45.15
CA GLN A 24 -10.80 85.04 45.46
C GLN A 24 -11.57 85.48 44.20
N GLU A 25 -10.93 85.51 43.04
CA GLU A 25 -11.52 85.99 41.78
C GLU A 25 -12.07 84.86 40.89
N VAL A 26 -11.98 83.62 41.36
CA VAL A 26 -12.45 82.48 40.64
C VAL A 26 -13.76 81.96 41.24
N GLU A 27 -14.89 82.14 40.52
CA GLU A 27 -16.21 81.68 40.98
C GLU A 27 -16.40 80.20 40.96
N ILE A 28 -15.81 79.47 39.96
CA ILE A 28 -15.92 78.06 39.77
C ILE A 28 -14.52 77.49 39.60
N THR A 29 -14.19 76.53 40.43
CA THR A 29 -12.99 75.65 40.22
C THR A 29 -13.41 74.38 39.63
N GLU A 30 -12.87 74.08 38.46
CA GLU A 30 -13.15 72.85 37.74
C GLU A 30 -11.97 71.86 37.81
N THR A 31 -12.24 70.58 37.95
CA THR A 31 -11.29 69.52 37.79
C THR A 31 -11.91 68.46 36.91
N ALA A 32 -11.11 67.83 36.10
CA ALA A 32 -11.56 66.71 35.18
C ALA A 32 -10.80 65.44 35.52
N ALA A 33 -11.48 64.31 35.31
CA ALA A 33 -10.88 62.99 35.33
C ALA A 33 -11.38 62.22 34.09
N ASP A 34 -10.43 61.60 33.37
CA ASP A 34 -10.75 60.78 32.20
C ASP A 34 -10.95 59.38 32.63
N PHE A 35 -12.05 58.76 32.16
CA PHE A 35 -12.39 57.36 32.37
C PHE A 35 -12.37 56.66 31.03
N CYS A 36 -11.54 55.61 30.91
CA CYS A 36 -11.48 54.77 29.74
C CYS A 36 -12.02 53.36 30.05
N ASN A 37 -12.89 52.85 29.20
CA ASN A 37 -13.36 51.47 29.25
C ASN A 37 -12.69 50.67 28.15
N GLU A 38 -12.31 49.43 28.45
CA GLU A 38 -11.84 48.51 27.47
C GLU A 38 -13.04 47.77 26.79
N ARG A 39 -12.96 47.55 25.48
CA ARG A 39 -13.94 46.74 24.80
C ARG A 39 -13.85 45.32 25.28
N GLN A 40 -15.01 44.63 25.36
CA GLN A 40 -15.04 43.19 25.52
C GLN A 40 -14.39 42.52 24.29
N LYS A 41 -13.56 41.50 24.49
CA LYS A 41 -12.84 40.76 23.46
C LYS A 41 -13.30 39.33 23.35
N ALA A 42 -13.10 38.71 22.19
CA ALA A 42 -13.31 37.29 21.98
C ALA A 42 -11.97 36.57 21.85
N ALA A 43 -11.93 35.33 22.37
CA ALA A 43 -10.87 34.38 22.08
C ALA A 43 -11.53 33.19 21.36
N VAL A 44 -11.34 33.10 20.04
CA VAL A 44 -11.86 32.01 19.22
C VAL A 44 -10.80 30.93 19.13
N SER A 45 -11.14 29.70 19.53
CA SER A 45 -10.22 28.54 19.47
C SER A 45 -10.85 27.35 18.81
N LEU A 46 -10.01 26.43 18.34
CA LEU A 46 -10.39 25.12 17.82
C LEU A 46 -9.39 24.05 18.24
N ASP A 47 -9.86 22.80 18.29
CA ASP A 47 -9.04 21.61 18.42
C ASP A 47 -9.19 20.77 17.16
N LYS A 48 -8.06 20.34 16.59
CA LYS A 48 -7.96 19.55 15.37
C LYS A 48 -7.37 18.20 15.64
N VAL A 49 -7.95 17.16 15.04
CA VAL A 49 -7.42 15.79 15.05
C VAL A 49 -7.39 15.23 13.63
N LEU A 50 -6.46 14.32 13.39
CA LEU A 50 -6.31 13.61 12.13
C LEU A 50 -6.53 12.12 12.37
N GLU A 51 -7.28 11.46 11.47
CA GLU A 51 -7.39 10.00 11.47
C GLU A 51 -5.99 9.39 11.31
N GLN A 52 -5.71 8.28 12.01
CA GLN A 52 -4.42 7.60 11.97
C GLN A 52 -4.55 6.22 11.34
N ASP A 53 -3.56 5.81 10.56
CA ASP A 53 -3.38 4.43 10.13
C ASP A 53 -1.97 3.95 10.47
N GLU A 54 -1.85 3.20 11.58
CA GLU A 54 -0.57 2.70 12.10
C GLU A 54 0.12 1.74 11.15
N ARG A 55 -0.64 0.93 10.36
CA ARG A 55 -0.08 -0.03 9.39
C ARG A 55 0.72 0.68 8.32
N PHE A 56 0.20 1.81 7.86
CA PHE A 56 0.83 2.63 6.85
C PHE A 56 1.72 3.73 7.44
N GLY A 57 1.66 3.95 8.77
CA GLY A 57 2.44 4.96 9.49
C GLY A 57 2.02 6.39 9.17
N ILE A 58 0.73 6.63 8.91
CA ILE A 58 0.15 7.94 8.56
C ILE A 58 -0.58 8.52 9.78
N GLY A 59 -0.51 9.85 9.93
CA GLY A 59 -1.11 10.60 11.05
C GLY A 59 -0.25 10.68 12.30
N MET A 60 1.03 10.27 12.23
CA MET A 60 1.94 10.16 13.38
C MET A 60 3.21 11.01 13.22
N SER A 61 3.39 11.74 12.13
CA SER A 61 4.66 12.33 11.72
C SER A 61 4.63 13.85 11.52
N GLY A 62 3.68 14.57 12.16
CA GLY A 62 3.61 16.05 12.11
C GLY A 62 2.75 16.61 10.99
N GLU A 63 1.86 15.80 10.41
CA GLU A 63 0.91 16.18 9.34
C GLU A 63 0.00 17.34 9.77
N LEU A 64 -0.23 17.54 11.09
CA LEU A 64 -0.95 18.68 11.64
C LEU A 64 -0.37 20.02 11.21
N SER A 65 0.94 20.12 10.97
CA SER A 65 1.61 21.34 10.53
C SER A 65 1.13 21.87 9.17
N ALA A 66 0.51 21.04 8.35
CA ALA A 66 -0.07 21.42 7.06
C ALA A 66 -1.50 21.96 7.16
N VAL A 67 -2.10 21.87 8.36
CA VAL A 67 -3.50 22.26 8.57
C VAL A 67 -3.60 23.74 8.90
N THR A 68 -4.44 24.45 8.13
CA THR A 68 -4.76 25.85 8.38
C THR A 68 -6.26 26.08 8.30
N PHE A 69 -6.74 27.02 9.11
CA PHE A 69 -8.12 27.49 9.10
C PHE A 69 -8.18 28.98 8.76
N GLY A 70 -9.22 29.38 8.03
CA GLY A 70 -9.58 30.80 7.85
C GLY A 70 -10.74 31.16 8.77
N LEU A 71 -10.61 32.31 9.45
CA LEU A 71 -11.72 32.96 10.13
C LEU A 71 -12.37 33.98 9.18
N PHE A 72 -13.67 33.80 8.93
CA PHE A 72 -14.44 34.61 7.99
C PHE A 72 -15.62 35.31 8.67
N ALA A 73 -16.01 36.47 8.18
CA ALA A 73 -17.26 37.10 8.55
C ALA A 73 -18.45 36.35 7.94
N ALA A 74 -19.45 35.98 8.74
CA ALA A 74 -20.66 35.34 8.25
C ALA A 74 -21.71 36.34 7.74
N GLU A 75 -21.54 37.62 8.07
CA GLU A 75 -22.38 38.75 7.70
C GLU A 75 -21.54 39.99 7.44
N GLU A 76 -22.14 41.06 6.90
CA GLU A 76 -21.46 42.36 6.79
C GLU A 76 -21.29 42.96 8.19
N LEU A 77 -20.06 43.34 8.56
CA LEU A 77 -19.72 43.89 9.88
C LEU A 77 -19.02 45.24 9.74
N THR A 78 -19.08 46.03 10.78
CA THR A 78 -18.33 47.31 10.86
C THR A 78 -17.21 47.17 11.89
N ALA A 79 -15.97 47.35 11.45
CA ALA A 79 -14.79 47.37 12.33
C ALA A 79 -14.76 48.60 13.20
N ALA A 80 -13.92 48.60 14.24
CA ALA A 80 -13.81 49.69 15.21
C ALA A 80 -13.37 51.06 14.59
N ASP A 81 -12.66 51.02 13.46
CA ASP A 81 -12.25 52.20 12.69
C ASP A 81 -13.31 52.70 11.69
N GLY A 82 -14.47 52.03 11.65
CA GLY A 82 -15.57 52.33 10.72
C GLY A 82 -15.45 51.68 9.35
N SER A 83 -14.43 50.88 9.10
CA SER A 83 -14.30 50.10 7.86
C SER A 83 -15.35 48.99 7.79
N ILE A 84 -15.78 48.65 6.58
CA ILE A 84 -16.74 47.56 6.34
C ILE A 84 -15.99 46.25 6.07
N ILE A 85 -16.37 45.21 6.80
CA ILE A 85 -15.95 43.84 6.60
C ILE A 85 -17.10 43.15 5.85
N PRO A 86 -16.91 42.76 4.57
CA PRO A 86 -17.98 42.14 3.78
C PRO A 86 -18.27 40.72 4.27
N THR A 87 -19.47 40.26 4.02
CA THR A 87 -19.81 38.83 4.17
C THR A 87 -18.81 37.94 3.40
N ASP A 88 -18.39 36.80 3.99
CA ASP A 88 -17.35 35.89 3.52
C ASP A 88 -15.93 36.56 3.43
N GLY A 89 -15.74 37.77 4.05
CA GLY A 89 -14.43 38.38 4.17
C GLY A 89 -13.52 37.59 5.10
N LEU A 90 -12.32 37.23 4.60
CA LEU A 90 -11.27 36.55 5.38
C LEU A 90 -10.63 37.55 6.35
N LEU A 91 -10.66 37.23 7.63
CA LEU A 91 -10.12 38.07 8.71
C LEU A 91 -8.74 37.60 9.18
N GLU A 92 -8.57 36.28 9.30
CA GLU A 92 -7.33 35.68 9.79
C GLU A 92 -7.13 34.31 9.20
N ILE A 93 -5.87 33.91 8.96
CA ILE A 93 -5.47 32.53 8.73
C ILE A 93 -4.74 32.07 9.97
N VAL A 94 -5.20 30.97 10.57
CA VAL A 94 -4.60 30.38 11.76
C VAL A 94 -4.11 28.97 11.45
N SER A 95 -2.89 28.65 11.90
CA SER A 95 -2.31 27.31 11.86
C SER A 95 -2.52 26.61 13.19
N VAL A 96 -2.74 25.30 13.15
CA VAL A 96 -2.76 24.49 14.37
C VAL A 96 -1.34 24.20 14.86
N ASP A 97 -1.18 24.04 16.16
CA ASP A 97 0.08 23.63 16.76
C ASP A 97 0.28 22.09 16.68
N GLU A 98 1.37 21.59 17.22
CA GLU A 98 1.70 20.17 17.24
C GLU A 98 0.68 19.28 18.01
N ASN A 99 -0.13 19.90 18.89
CA ASN A 99 -1.19 19.24 19.63
C ASN A 99 -2.55 19.36 18.95
N GLY A 100 -2.61 20.02 17.78
CA GLY A 100 -3.85 20.28 17.05
C GLY A 100 -4.63 21.48 17.57
N HIS A 101 -4.08 22.31 18.45
CA HIS A 101 -4.76 23.47 19.00
C HIS A 101 -4.47 24.73 18.20
N ALA A 102 -5.48 25.60 18.01
CA ALA A 102 -5.32 26.91 17.40
C ALA A 102 -6.19 27.98 18.09
N VAL A 103 -5.69 29.21 18.13
CA VAL A 103 -6.38 30.38 18.70
C VAL A 103 -6.24 31.55 17.73
N CYS A 104 -7.36 32.16 17.35
CA CYS A 104 -7.41 33.37 16.55
C CYS A 104 -6.98 34.59 17.42
N LYS A 105 -6.21 35.48 16.82
CA LYS A 105 -5.64 36.66 17.49
C LYS A 105 -6.32 37.98 17.10
N THR A 106 -7.11 37.94 16.01
CA THR A 106 -7.81 39.13 15.50
C THR A 106 -8.81 39.66 16.52
N ASP A 107 -8.76 40.97 16.81
CA ASP A 107 -9.74 41.66 17.63
C ASP A 107 -11.05 41.82 16.84
N LEU A 108 -12.09 41.10 17.26
CA LEU A 108 -13.35 41.02 16.54
C LEU A 108 -14.38 42.02 17.05
N PRO A 109 -15.18 42.70 16.19
CA PRO A 109 -16.43 43.29 16.59
C PRO A 109 -17.47 42.25 16.98
N PHE A 110 -18.54 42.62 17.68
CA PHE A 110 -19.68 41.76 17.91
C PHE A 110 -20.33 41.36 16.56
N GLY A 111 -20.68 40.10 16.39
CA GLY A 111 -21.30 39.61 15.18
C GLY A 111 -21.10 38.11 14.96
N SER A 112 -21.45 37.68 13.76
CA SER A 112 -21.40 36.28 13.35
C SER A 112 -20.23 36.03 12.42
N TYR A 113 -19.52 34.91 12.67
CA TYR A 113 -18.34 34.47 11.95
C TYR A 113 -18.40 32.98 11.68
N TYR A 114 -17.47 32.45 10.91
CA TYR A 114 -17.23 31.01 10.80
C TYR A 114 -15.75 30.72 10.59
N LEU A 115 -15.34 29.58 11.10
CA LEU A 115 -14.06 28.97 10.73
C LEU A 115 -14.29 27.98 9.59
N LYS A 116 -13.37 27.93 8.63
CA LYS A 116 -13.33 26.94 7.55
C LYS A 116 -11.90 26.48 7.35
N GLU A 117 -11.70 25.17 7.12
CA GLU A 117 -10.40 24.61 6.79
C GLU A 117 -9.97 25.10 5.40
N LEU A 118 -8.72 25.57 5.28
CA LEU A 118 -8.14 26.08 4.04
C LEU A 118 -7.13 25.11 3.43
N SER A 119 -6.41 24.38 4.28
CA SER A 119 -5.44 23.37 3.84
C SER A 119 -5.33 22.24 4.86
N THR A 120 -4.98 21.08 4.35
CA THR A 120 -4.62 19.90 5.14
C THR A 120 -3.47 19.18 4.46
N ASP A 121 -2.88 18.17 5.10
CA ASP A 121 -1.90 17.30 4.48
C ASP A 121 -2.56 16.46 3.36
N GLY A 122 -1.78 16.11 2.32
CA GLY A 122 -2.28 15.42 1.13
C GLY A 122 -2.90 14.04 1.36
N HIS A 123 -2.65 13.40 2.51
CA HIS A 123 -3.25 12.13 2.88
C HIS A 123 -4.71 12.24 3.34
N TYR A 124 -5.22 13.48 3.54
CA TYR A 124 -6.53 13.72 4.15
C TYR A 124 -7.51 14.42 3.22
N ILE A 125 -8.78 14.16 3.47
CA ILE A 125 -9.89 14.87 2.83
C ILE A 125 -9.98 16.26 3.43
N LEU A 126 -9.83 17.31 2.60
CA LEU A 126 -10.06 18.69 3.02
C LEU A 126 -11.53 18.91 3.31
N SER A 127 -11.86 19.42 4.51
CA SER A 127 -13.24 19.69 4.91
C SER A 127 -13.75 21.00 4.31
N ASP A 128 -14.93 20.94 3.67
CA ASP A 128 -15.68 22.12 3.22
C ASP A 128 -16.64 22.70 4.28
N GLU A 129 -16.67 22.13 5.48
CA GLU A 129 -17.58 22.50 6.55
C GLU A 129 -17.25 23.88 7.10
N LYS A 130 -18.33 24.67 7.40
CA LYS A 130 -18.24 25.97 8.07
C LYS A 130 -18.64 25.80 9.53
N TYR A 131 -17.73 26.12 10.44
CA TYR A 131 -17.93 26.03 11.89
C TYR A 131 -18.37 27.41 12.40
N PRO A 132 -19.65 27.61 12.79
CA PRO A 132 -20.18 28.90 13.18
C PRO A 132 -19.57 29.38 14.49
N ILE A 133 -19.32 30.69 14.56
CA ILE A 133 -18.80 31.44 15.70
C ILE A 133 -19.71 32.65 15.90
N VAL A 134 -20.23 32.84 17.10
CA VAL A 134 -21.07 34.00 17.43
C VAL A 134 -20.43 34.71 18.59
N PHE A 135 -20.09 36.00 18.40
CA PHE A 135 -19.56 36.88 19.44
C PHE A 135 -20.62 37.91 19.83
N GLU A 136 -21.21 37.71 20.98
CA GLU A 136 -22.23 38.56 21.57
C GLU A 136 -21.74 39.12 22.91
N TYR A 137 -22.32 40.27 23.32
CA TYR A 137 -21.99 40.88 24.60
C TYR A 137 -22.37 39.99 25.79
N ALA A 138 -21.38 39.62 26.61
CA ALA A 138 -21.52 38.72 27.74
C ALA A 138 -21.65 39.38 29.11
N GLY A 139 -21.94 40.70 29.12
CA GLY A 139 -22.04 41.51 30.35
C GLY A 139 -20.76 42.24 30.70
N GLN A 140 -20.88 43.34 31.51
CA GLN A 140 -19.78 44.27 31.83
C GLN A 140 -18.65 43.66 32.68
N ASP A 141 -18.89 42.51 33.32
CA ASP A 141 -17.91 41.87 34.22
C ASP A 141 -17.03 40.84 33.49
N THR A 142 -17.29 40.63 32.18
CA THR A 142 -16.55 39.68 31.33
C THR A 142 -15.64 40.43 30.39
N ALA A 143 -14.33 40.38 30.61
CA ALA A 143 -13.36 41.03 29.72
C ALA A 143 -13.07 40.22 28.43
N LEU A 144 -13.07 38.88 28.53
CA LEU A 144 -12.77 37.98 27.44
C LEU A 144 -13.87 36.89 27.33
N VAL A 145 -14.47 36.79 26.18
CA VAL A 145 -15.44 35.71 25.83
C VAL A 145 -14.70 34.60 25.12
N GLU A 146 -14.57 33.45 25.76
CA GLU A 146 -14.02 32.24 25.14
C GLU A 146 -15.05 31.55 24.25
N ILE A 147 -14.75 31.39 22.97
CA ILE A 147 -15.61 30.76 21.97
C ILE A 147 -14.88 29.61 21.36
N LYS A 148 -15.36 28.40 21.58
CA LYS A 148 -14.80 27.18 21.00
C LYS A 148 -15.56 26.78 19.74
N ALA A 149 -14.86 26.67 18.62
CA ALA A 149 -15.44 26.15 17.39
C ALA A 149 -15.98 24.72 17.58
N ASN A 150 -16.92 24.32 16.74
CA ASN A 150 -17.54 23.00 16.77
C ASN A 150 -18.12 22.62 18.15
N GLY A 151 -18.59 23.62 18.93
CA GLY A 151 -19.10 23.39 20.29
C GLY A 151 -18.05 22.83 21.27
N GLY A 152 -16.75 22.97 20.96
CA GLY A 152 -15.63 22.43 21.73
C GLY A 152 -15.27 20.97 21.42
N ALA A 153 -15.97 20.33 20.50
CA ALA A 153 -15.53 19.01 19.99
C ALA A 153 -14.39 19.18 18.98
N PRO A 154 -13.42 18.24 18.94
CA PRO A 154 -12.36 18.26 17.93
C PRO A 154 -12.91 18.21 16.50
N ILE A 155 -12.29 18.94 15.59
CA ILE A 155 -12.54 18.86 14.16
C ILE A 155 -11.65 17.78 13.58
N GLU A 156 -12.23 16.74 12.96
CA GLU A 156 -11.51 15.58 12.47
C GLU A 156 -11.40 15.61 10.94
N ASN A 157 -10.20 15.32 10.39
CA ASN A 157 -10.06 14.93 8.98
C ASN A 157 -9.89 13.44 8.83
N LYS A 158 -10.54 12.90 7.78
CA LYS A 158 -10.48 11.50 7.40
C LYS A 158 -9.40 11.29 6.35
N LEU A 159 -8.75 10.12 6.40
CA LEU A 159 -7.77 9.71 5.40
C LEU A 159 -8.45 9.46 4.04
N LEU A 160 -7.72 9.80 2.98
CA LEU A 160 -8.03 9.40 1.61
C LEU A 160 -7.63 7.95 1.41
N TYR A 161 -8.56 7.11 0.95
CA TYR A 161 -8.30 5.69 0.64
C TYR A 161 -8.73 5.34 -0.76
N GLY A 162 -7.94 4.49 -1.43
CA GLY A 162 -8.31 3.79 -2.64
C GLY A 162 -8.32 2.28 -2.45
N GLU A 163 -8.53 1.58 -3.55
CA GLU A 163 -8.47 0.12 -3.67
C GLU A 163 -7.54 -0.27 -4.82
N ILE A 164 -6.85 -1.39 -4.66
CA ILE A 164 -6.06 -1.99 -5.74
C ILE A 164 -6.71 -3.32 -6.08
N HIS A 165 -7.16 -3.47 -7.30
CA HIS A 165 -7.71 -4.71 -7.85
C HIS A 165 -6.68 -5.32 -8.78
N GLY A 166 -6.40 -6.60 -8.63
CA GLY A 166 -5.41 -7.29 -9.43
C GLY A 166 -5.95 -8.55 -10.08
N LEU A 167 -5.32 -8.90 -11.20
CA LEU A 167 -5.57 -10.15 -11.90
C LEU A 167 -4.26 -10.88 -12.12
N LYS A 168 -4.16 -12.09 -11.58
CA LYS A 168 -3.05 -13.01 -11.75
C LYS A 168 -3.35 -13.93 -12.90
N LYS A 169 -2.46 -13.99 -13.92
CA LYS A 169 -2.65 -14.74 -15.16
C LYS A 169 -1.47 -15.67 -15.43
N ASP A 170 -1.73 -16.72 -16.18
CA ASP A 170 -0.69 -17.48 -16.87
C ASP A 170 -0.36 -16.88 -18.25
N GLU A 171 0.64 -17.46 -18.92
CA GLU A 171 1.08 -17.06 -20.26
C GLU A 171 0.01 -17.22 -21.37
N ASP A 172 -1.05 -18.00 -21.13
CA ASP A 172 -2.19 -18.18 -22.02
C ASP A 172 -3.36 -17.23 -21.68
N GLY A 173 -3.22 -16.41 -20.63
CA GLY A 173 -4.23 -15.46 -20.16
C GLY A 173 -5.27 -16.06 -19.21
N GLY A 174 -5.10 -17.30 -18.79
CA GLY A 174 -5.93 -17.95 -17.78
C GLY A 174 -5.67 -17.41 -16.38
N GLY A 175 -6.73 -17.31 -15.54
CA GLY A 175 -6.58 -16.92 -14.13
C GLY A 175 -5.76 -17.95 -13.35
N LEU A 176 -4.84 -17.47 -12.49
CA LEU A 176 -3.99 -18.29 -11.63
C LEU A 176 -4.33 -18.11 -10.16
N ALA A 177 -4.74 -19.21 -9.52
CA ALA A 177 -4.94 -19.27 -8.07
C ALA A 177 -3.63 -19.50 -7.30
N GLY A 178 -3.60 -19.04 -6.05
CA GLY A 178 -2.57 -19.42 -5.07
C GLY A 178 -1.27 -18.63 -5.14
N ALA A 179 -1.18 -17.57 -5.96
CA ALA A 179 -0.07 -16.64 -5.89
C ALA A 179 -0.21 -15.78 -4.62
N LEU A 180 0.88 -15.60 -3.88
CA LEU A 180 0.95 -14.65 -2.77
C LEU A 180 1.49 -13.32 -3.28
N ILE A 181 0.68 -12.28 -3.19
CA ILE A 181 1.01 -10.93 -3.65
C ILE A 181 1.14 -10.00 -2.45
N GLY A 182 2.14 -9.13 -2.44
CA GLY A 182 2.40 -8.13 -1.42
C GLY A 182 2.16 -6.72 -1.92
N LEU A 183 1.69 -5.86 -1.02
CA LEU A 183 1.70 -4.40 -1.13
C LEU A 183 2.83 -3.85 -0.27
N PHE A 184 3.69 -3.03 -0.86
CA PHE A 184 4.92 -2.52 -0.25
C PHE A 184 5.00 -1.00 -0.33
N ARG A 185 5.84 -0.40 0.52
CA ARG A 185 6.22 1.00 0.39
C ARG A 185 7.00 1.24 -0.90
N ALA A 186 6.92 2.45 -1.44
CA ALA A 186 7.59 2.81 -2.69
C ALA A 186 9.13 2.72 -2.63
N ASP A 187 9.72 2.81 -1.44
CA ASP A 187 11.16 2.71 -1.17
C ASP A 187 11.62 1.30 -0.76
N CYS A 188 10.69 0.31 -0.77
CA CYS A 188 11.02 -1.07 -0.43
C CYS A 188 11.95 -1.69 -1.46
N THR A 189 13.02 -2.37 -0.99
CA THR A 189 14.01 -3.06 -1.82
C THR A 189 14.04 -4.58 -1.64
N GLU A 190 13.45 -5.08 -0.54
CA GLU A 190 13.35 -6.50 -0.22
C GLU A 190 11.88 -6.89 -0.10
N PHE A 191 11.40 -7.72 -1.03
CA PHE A 191 10.00 -8.05 -1.19
C PHE A 191 9.66 -9.39 -0.56
N THR A 192 9.57 -9.40 0.75
CA THR A 192 9.23 -10.57 1.58
C THR A 192 7.89 -10.36 2.28
N THR A 193 7.33 -11.42 2.84
CA THR A 193 6.09 -11.33 3.64
C THR A 193 6.23 -10.40 4.84
N GLU A 194 7.42 -10.36 5.47
CA GLU A 194 7.71 -9.51 6.62
C GLU A 194 7.75 -8.02 6.25
N ASN A 195 8.17 -7.70 5.03
CA ASN A 195 8.27 -6.32 4.54
C ASN A 195 6.98 -5.83 3.86
N ALA A 196 6.05 -6.75 3.57
CA ALA A 196 4.76 -6.41 3.00
C ALA A 196 3.87 -5.73 4.06
N ILE A 197 3.25 -4.60 3.70
CA ILE A 197 2.25 -3.92 4.55
C ILE A 197 0.94 -4.71 4.55
N LEU A 198 0.55 -5.20 3.38
CA LEU A 198 -0.60 -6.07 3.16
C LEU A 198 -0.19 -7.22 2.24
N THR A 199 -0.85 -8.37 2.40
CA THR A 199 -0.73 -9.50 1.49
C THR A 199 -2.11 -9.95 1.03
N ALA A 200 -2.17 -10.49 -0.18
CA ALA A 200 -3.36 -11.11 -0.75
C ALA A 200 -2.96 -12.38 -1.51
N THR A 201 -3.83 -13.38 -1.50
CA THR A 201 -3.67 -14.60 -2.29
C THR A 201 -4.64 -14.56 -3.45
N SER A 202 -4.19 -14.86 -4.67
CA SER A 202 -5.05 -14.89 -5.85
C SER A 202 -6.08 -16.03 -5.76
N ALA A 203 -7.33 -15.72 -6.14
CA ALA A 203 -8.45 -16.66 -6.19
C ALA A 203 -8.39 -17.55 -7.45
N GLU A 204 -9.35 -18.48 -7.60
CA GLU A 204 -9.42 -19.42 -8.75
C GLU A 204 -9.50 -18.72 -10.11
N ASP A 205 -10.13 -17.56 -10.16
CA ASP A 205 -10.21 -16.72 -11.37
C ASP A 205 -9.00 -15.80 -11.55
N GLY A 206 -8.01 -15.88 -10.66
CA GLY A 206 -6.82 -15.04 -10.62
C GLY A 206 -7.01 -13.70 -9.91
N SER A 207 -8.22 -13.34 -9.45
CA SER A 207 -8.48 -12.06 -8.81
C SER A 207 -7.81 -11.95 -7.44
N PHE A 208 -7.31 -10.75 -7.11
CA PHE A 208 -6.86 -10.36 -5.77
C PHE A 208 -7.14 -8.89 -5.53
N SER A 209 -7.17 -8.43 -4.28
CA SER A 209 -7.38 -7.03 -3.97
C SER A 209 -6.73 -6.59 -2.67
N PHE A 210 -6.42 -5.29 -2.61
CA PHE A 210 -6.05 -4.57 -1.39
C PHE A 210 -7.05 -3.43 -1.19
N ALA A 211 -7.85 -3.52 -0.13
CA ALA A 211 -8.81 -2.49 0.23
C ALA A 211 -8.19 -1.49 1.22
N ARG A 212 -8.73 -0.25 1.23
CA ARG A 212 -8.30 0.83 2.13
C ARG A 212 -6.80 1.08 2.07
N VAL A 213 -6.26 1.22 0.85
CA VAL A 213 -4.90 1.66 0.62
C VAL A 213 -4.89 3.20 0.67
N PRO A 214 -4.14 3.82 1.59
CA PRO A 214 -4.17 5.27 1.73
C PRO A 214 -3.47 5.97 0.55
N TYR A 215 -3.76 7.27 0.40
CA TYR A 215 -3.10 8.14 -0.56
C TYR A 215 -1.57 7.95 -0.52
N GLY A 216 -0.94 7.89 -1.70
CA GLY A 216 0.50 7.75 -1.82
C GLY A 216 0.94 6.80 -2.93
N ASN A 217 2.24 6.54 -2.96
CA ASN A 217 2.87 5.64 -3.94
C ASN A 217 3.22 4.31 -3.27
N TRP A 218 2.85 3.23 -3.94
CA TRP A 218 3.03 1.87 -3.46
C TRP A 218 3.62 0.98 -4.54
N ILE A 219 4.09 -0.19 -4.16
CA ILE A 219 4.54 -1.24 -5.07
C ILE A 219 3.71 -2.49 -4.81
N VAL A 220 3.14 -3.05 -5.86
CA VAL A 220 2.57 -4.41 -5.86
C VAL A 220 3.61 -5.35 -6.46
N ARG A 221 3.85 -6.50 -5.81
CA ARG A 221 4.76 -7.53 -6.31
C ARG A 221 4.34 -8.92 -5.82
N GLU A 222 4.59 -9.93 -6.63
CA GLU A 222 4.46 -11.32 -6.25
C GLU A 222 5.57 -11.70 -5.26
N ILE A 223 5.19 -12.37 -4.16
CA ILE A 223 6.09 -12.89 -3.13
C ILE A 223 6.34 -14.39 -3.37
N GLU A 224 5.27 -15.13 -3.67
CA GLU A 224 5.31 -16.57 -3.96
C GLU A 224 4.47 -16.87 -5.19
N ALA A 225 5.06 -17.59 -6.13
CA ALA A 225 4.36 -18.06 -7.33
C ALA A 225 3.49 -19.29 -7.01
N PRO A 226 2.40 -19.50 -7.76
CA PRO A 226 1.68 -20.78 -7.72
C PRO A 226 2.60 -21.96 -8.10
N ILE A 227 2.30 -23.13 -7.58
CA ILE A 227 3.06 -24.37 -7.89
C ILE A 227 3.09 -24.59 -9.40
N GLY A 228 4.28 -24.85 -9.94
CA GLY A 228 4.50 -25.09 -11.37
C GLY A 228 4.72 -23.84 -12.21
N PHE A 229 4.80 -22.68 -11.58
CA PHE A 229 5.06 -21.41 -12.25
C PHE A 229 6.34 -20.73 -11.74
N VAL A 230 6.96 -19.93 -12.60
CA VAL A 230 8.15 -19.15 -12.28
C VAL A 230 7.73 -17.89 -11.55
N LEU A 231 8.37 -17.58 -10.43
CA LEU A 231 8.14 -16.34 -9.68
C LEU A 231 8.41 -15.12 -10.55
N SER A 232 7.44 -14.21 -10.63
CA SER A 232 7.63 -12.92 -11.30
C SER A 232 8.40 -11.95 -10.40
N GLU A 233 9.61 -11.60 -10.80
CA GLU A 233 10.40 -10.58 -10.09
C GLU A 233 10.01 -9.15 -10.44
N LYS A 234 9.02 -8.96 -11.30
CA LYS A 234 8.54 -7.65 -11.75
C LYS A 234 7.84 -6.89 -10.63
N THR A 235 8.11 -5.60 -10.52
CA THR A 235 7.43 -4.68 -9.62
C THR A 235 6.41 -3.85 -10.38
N TYR A 236 5.27 -3.57 -9.73
CA TYR A 236 4.17 -2.79 -10.29
C TYR A 236 3.94 -1.55 -9.41
N PRO A 237 4.51 -0.39 -9.79
CA PRO A 237 4.24 0.86 -9.09
C PRO A 237 2.78 1.26 -9.27
N VAL A 238 2.12 1.64 -8.18
CA VAL A 238 0.73 2.10 -8.17
C VAL A 238 0.63 3.38 -7.34
N THR A 239 -0.29 4.27 -7.71
CA THR A 239 -0.52 5.53 -6.99
C THR A 239 -1.99 5.64 -6.64
N VAL A 240 -2.27 5.87 -5.36
CA VAL A 240 -3.59 6.29 -4.86
C VAL A 240 -3.53 7.81 -4.74
N ASP A 241 -4.25 8.53 -5.59
CA ASP A 241 -4.22 10.00 -5.68
C ASP A 241 -5.57 10.67 -5.42
N ALA A 242 -6.62 9.88 -5.19
CA ALA A 242 -7.96 10.37 -4.89
C ALA A 242 -8.72 9.40 -3.98
N ASP A 243 -9.68 9.94 -3.22
CA ASP A 243 -10.58 9.14 -2.40
C ASP A 243 -11.49 8.27 -3.27
N GLY A 244 -11.59 6.98 -2.93
CA GLY A 244 -12.34 5.99 -3.71
C GLY A 244 -11.69 5.58 -5.03
N ALA A 245 -10.42 5.94 -5.30
CA ALA A 245 -9.70 5.51 -6.50
C ALA A 245 -9.60 3.98 -6.55
N VAL A 246 -9.82 3.39 -7.73
CA VAL A 246 -9.60 1.96 -8.00
C VAL A 246 -8.48 1.84 -9.03
N ILE A 247 -7.43 1.13 -8.66
CA ILE A 247 -6.23 0.91 -9.48
C ILE A 247 -6.20 -0.55 -9.92
N GLU A 248 -6.08 -0.79 -11.22
CA GLU A 248 -6.00 -2.13 -11.80
C GLU A 248 -4.55 -2.55 -12.02
N VAL A 249 -4.20 -3.81 -11.66
CA VAL A 249 -2.87 -4.40 -11.84
C VAL A 249 -2.99 -5.80 -12.43
N GLU A 250 -2.19 -6.10 -13.46
CA GLU A 250 -2.09 -7.44 -14.03
C GLU A 250 -0.68 -8.00 -13.81
N ILE A 251 -0.62 -9.23 -13.26
CA ILE A 251 0.62 -9.96 -12.98
C ILE A 251 0.58 -11.29 -13.74
N GLU A 252 1.58 -11.53 -14.58
CA GLU A 252 1.68 -12.75 -15.40
C GLU A 252 2.84 -13.62 -14.91
N ASN A 253 2.62 -14.96 -14.88
CA ASN A 253 3.67 -15.95 -14.67
C ASN A 253 3.76 -16.92 -15.86
N THR A 254 4.97 -17.37 -16.13
CA THR A 254 5.24 -18.45 -17.08
C THR A 254 5.30 -19.78 -16.36
N ARG A 255 4.92 -20.87 -17.05
CA ARG A 255 5.03 -22.23 -16.50
C ARG A 255 6.49 -22.65 -16.42
N ILE A 256 6.85 -23.35 -15.37
CA ILE A 256 8.15 -24.03 -15.25
C ILE A 256 8.25 -25.09 -16.34
N ARG A 257 9.34 -25.05 -17.11
CA ARG A 257 9.67 -25.99 -18.17
C ARG A 257 11.10 -26.50 -18.00
N GLY A 258 11.29 -27.80 -18.23
CA GLY A 258 12.62 -28.41 -18.17
C GLY A 258 12.88 -29.38 -19.32
N THR A 259 14.09 -29.90 -19.34
CA THR A 259 14.53 -30.88 -20.32
C THR A 259 14.89 -32.18 -19.59
N VAL A 260 14.47 -33.32 -20.08
CA VAL A 260 15.05 -34.63 -19.69
C VAL A 260 16.13 -35.00 -20.69
N GLN A 261 17.25 -35.49 -20.19
CA GLN A 261 18.36 -35.98 -21.00
C GLN A 261 18.86 -37.31 -20.47
N LEU A 262 19.28 -38.22 -21.34
CA LEU A 262 20.10 -39.37 -20.98
C LEU A 262 21.21 -39.61 -21.98
N THR A 263 22.27 -40.30 -21.53
CA THR A 263 23.34 -40.81 -22.41
C THR A 263 23.29 -42.31 -22.41
N LYS A 264 23.06 -42.88 -23.57
CA LYS A 264 23.00 -44.35 -23.78
C LYS A 264 24.39 -44.91 -23.90
N THR A 265 24.72 -45.93 -23.07
CA THR A 265 26.06 -46.51 -22.99
C THR A 265 26.04 -48.04 -22.94
N ASP A 266 27.19 -48.64 -23.29
CA ASP A 266 27.43 -50.06 -23.16
C ASP A 266 27.85 -50.38 -21.70
N ARG A 267 27.22 -51.38 -21.06
CA ARG A 267 27.51 -51.78 -19.68
C ARG A 267 29.00 -52.17 -19.50
N ASP A 268 29.55 -52.88 -20.45
CA ASP A 268 30.91 -53.44 -20.35
C ASP A 268 31.99 -52.41 -20.78
N TYR A 269 31.55 -51.42 -21.59
CA TYR A 269 32.42 -50.31 -22.08
C TYR A 269 31.67 -48.98 -21.94
N PRO A 270 31.58 -48.36 -20.74
CA PRO A 270 30.77 -47.17 -20.49
C PRO A 270 31.13 -45.95 -21.34
N ASP A 271 32.37 -45.85 -21.83
CA ASP A 271 32.78 -44.77 -22.75
C ASP A 271 32.18 -44.97 -24.17
N ASN A 272 31.68 -46.17 -24.49
CA ASN A 272 31.06 -46.47 -25.76
C ASN A 272 29.59 -46.05 -25.77
N LYS A 273 29.29 -44.93 -26.45
CA LYS A 273 27.92 -44.42 -26.61
C LYS A 273 27.16 -45.20 -27.67
N LEU A 274 25.92 -45.53 -27.36
CA LEU A 274 25.06 -46.39 -28.21
C LEU A 274 23.96 -45.56 -28.88
N THR A 275 23.79 -45.74 -30.21
CA THR A 275 22.78 -45.07 -31.01
C THR A 275 21.63 -46.03 -31.37
N GLY A 276 20.48 -45.46 -31.81
CA GLY A 276 19.35 -46.20 -32.32
C GLY A 276 18.45 -46.84 -31.24
N ALA A 277 18.58 -46.45 -30.00
CA ALA A 277 17.59 -46.73 -28.95
C ALA A 277 16.36 -45.85 -29.12
N GLU A 278 15.22 -46.27 -28.54
CA GLU A 278 14.01 -45.46 -28.43
C GLU A 278 13.55 -45.46 -26.99
N PHE A 279 13.17 -44.25 -26.51
CA PHE A 279 12.70 -44.00 -25.15
C PHE A 279 11.37 -43.28 -25.18
N THR A 280 10.41 -43.77 -24.43
CA THR A 280 9.09 -43.16 -24.28
C THR A 280 8.98 -42.51 -22.91
N VAL A 281 8.41 -41.30 -22.87
CA VAL A 281 8.14 -40.52 -21.65
C VAL A 281 6.65 -40.54 -21.39
N TYR A 282 6.29 -40.77 -20.13
CA TYR A 282 4.94 -40.67 -19.60
C TYR A 282 4.90 -39.66 -18.46
N ARG A 283 3.78 -38.96 -18.32
CA ARG A 283 3.54 -38.06 -17.19
C ARG A 283 2.88 -38.83 -16.05
N ASP A 284 3.40 -38.70 -14.84
CA ASP A 284 2.74 -39.19 -13.62
C ASP A 284 1.51 -38.30 -13.36
N SER A 285 0.35 -38.72 -13.88
CA SER A 285 -0.87 -37.92 -13.88
C SER A 285 -1.61 -37.97 -12.56
N ASN A 286 -1.42 -39.02 -11.77
CA ASN A 286 -2.08 -39.24 -10.48
C ASN A 286 -1.14 -39.02 -9.27
N GLY A 287 0.17 -38.81 -9.49
CA GLY A 287 1.16 -38.52 -8.46
C GLY A 287 1.55 -39.71 -7.58
N ASN A 288 1.27 -40.95 -8.04
CA ASN A 288 1.50 -42.18 -7.27
C ASN A 288 2.94 -42.71 -7.38
N LYS A 289 3.74 -42.19 -8.32
CA LYS A 289 5.11 -42.62 -8.66
C LYS A 289 5.24 -44.08 -9.13
N GLU A 290 4.17 -44.61 -9.72
CA GLU A 290 4.11 -45.95 -10.35
C GLU A 290 3.51 -45.78 -11.73
N LEU A 291 4.20 -46.25 -12.80
CA LEU A 291 3.67 -46.17 -14.17
C LEU A 291 2.48 -47.09 -14.33
N ASP A 292 1.31 -46.54 -14.57
CA ASP A 292 0.05 -47.28 -14.74
C ASP A 292 -0.81 -46.76 -15.92
N ALA A 293 -2.07 -47.20 -15.97
CA ALA A 293 -2.97 -46.88 -17.07
C ALA A 293 -3.53 -45.44 -17.00
N ASP A 294 -3.40 -44.75 -15.87
CA ASP A 294 -3.87 -43.37 -15.66
C ASP A 294 -2.83 -42.36 -16.15
N ASP A 295 -1.61 -42.81 -16.47
CA ASP A 295 -0.50 -41.97 -16.89
C ASP A 295 -0.57 -41.62 -18.37
N GLU A 296 -0.30 -40.33 -18.65
CA GLU A 296 -0.37 -39.79 -20.00
C GLU A 296 0.93 -40.01 -20.78
N LEU A 297 0.81 -40.55 -22.01
CA LEU A 297 1.91 -40.62 -22.96
C LEU A 297 2.28 -39.21 -23.44
N VAL A 298 3.49 -38.74 -23.11
CA VAL A 298 4.01 -37.42 -23.53
C VAL A 298 4.66 -37.50 -24.92
N GLY A 299 5.51 -38.50 -25.17
CA GLY A 299 6.21 -38.64 -26.44
C GLY A 299 7.48 -39.48 -26.33
N THR A 300 8.35 -39.36 -27.33
CA THR A 300 9.61 -40.11 -27.45
C THR A 300 10.79 -39.16 -27.44
N LEU A 301 11.89 -39.52 -26.76
CA LEU A 301 13.13 -38.73 -26.79
C LEU A 301 13.70 -38.69 -28.20
N THR A 302 14.32 -37.56 -28.53
CA THR A 302 15.07 -37.34 -29.76
C THR A 302 16.56 -37.57 -29.50
N GLU A 303 17.23 -38.36 -30.38
CA GLU A 303 18.69 -38.46 -30.37
C GLU A 303 19.30 -37.16 -30.92
N THR A 304 19.90 -36.35 -30.07
CA THR A 304 20.48 -35.03 -30.40
C THR A 304 21.98 -35.09 -30.66
N GLY A 305 22.60 -36.19 -30.28
CA GLY A 305 24.02 -36.47 -30.50
C GLY A 305 24.28 -37.95 -30.34
N ILE A 306 25.50 -38.44 -30.65
CA ILE A 306 25.85 -39.86 -30.56
C ILE A 306 25.51 -40.39 -29.16
N GLY A 307 24.44 -41.21 -29.06
CA GLY A 307 23.95 -41.80 -27.82
C GLY A 307 23.41 -40.78 -26.78
N VAL A 308 23.12 -39.54 -27.17
CA VAL A 308 22.49 -38.54 -26.31
C VAL A 308 21.05 -38.38 -26.76
N TYR A 309 20.12 -38.57 -25.84
CA TYR A 309 18.68 -38.51 -26.08
C TYR A 309 18.04 -37.45 -25.18
N GLU A 310 17.18 -36.61 -25.75
CA GLU A 310 16.58 -35.48 -25.03
C GLU A 310 15.11 -35.29 -25.38
N MET A 311 14.37 -34.71 -24.40
CA MET A 311 13.05 -34.14 -24.62
C MET A 311 12.99 -32.82 -23.86
N PRO A 312 12.95 -31.68 -24.57
CA PRO A 312 12.75 -30.34 -23.97
C PRO A 312 11.27 -30.06 -23.65
N ASP A 313 11.00 -28.91 -23.07
CA ASP A 313 9.68 -28.31 -22.83
C ASP A 313 8.72 -29.16 -21.97
N LEU A 314 9.26 -30.06 -21.15
CA LEU A 314 8.47 -30.78 -20.16
C LEU A 314 8.02 -29.80 -19.06
N LEU A 315 6.72 -29.74 -18.78
CA LEU A 315 6.14 -28.94 -17.72
C LEU A 315 6.53 -29.45 -16.33
N TYR A 316 6.39 -28.59 -15.32
CA TYR A 316 6.52 -28.98 -13.92
C TYR A 316 5.71 -30.24 -13.61
N GLY A 317 6.31 -31.23 -12.94
CA GLY A 317 5.65 -32.47 -12.52
C GLY A 317 6.56 -33.70 -12.54
N GLY A 318 5.97 -34.84 -12.21
CA GLY A 318 6.60 -36.14 -12.23
C GLY A 318 6.45 -36.83 -13.60
N TYR A 319 7.44 -37.62 -13.95
CA TYR A 319 7.50 -38.32 -15.23
C TYR A 319 8.15 -39.70 -15.10
N PHE A 320 7.83 -40.59 -16.03
CA PHE A 320 8.50 -41.86 -16.22
C PHE A 320 9.18 -41.89 -17.58
N ILE A 321 10.34 -42.52 -17.64
CA ILE A 321 11.01 -42.87 -18.88
C ILE A 321 11.19 -44.38 -18.96
N LYS A 322 10.91 -44.93 -20.13
CA LYS A 322 11.05 -46.36 -20.42
C LYS A 322 11.72 -46.57 -21.77
N GLU A 323 12.70 -47.48 -21.83
CA GLU A 323 13.26 -47.92 -23.10
C GLU A 323 12.24 -48.77 -23.84
N THR A 324 11.87 -48.44 -25.06
CA THR A 324 10.92 -49.16 -25.90
C THR A 324 11.61 -49.94 -27.03
N LYS A 325 12.88 -49.56 -27.31
CA LYS A 325 13.71 -50.30 -28.27
C LYS A 325 15.19 -50.14 -27.86
N ALA A 326 15.87 -51.28 -27.72
CA ALA A 326 17.32 -51.30 -27.45
C ALA A 326 18.14 -51.08 -28.73
N PRO A 327 19.39 -50.59 -28.60
CA PRO A 327 20.36 -50.61 -29.69
C PRO A 327 20.58 -52.01 -30.25
N GLU A 328 20.97 -52.08 -31.51
CA GLU A 328 21.26 -53.37 -32.15
C GLU A 328 22.40 -54.11 -31.41
N GLY A 329 22.15 -55.38 -31.06
CA GLY A 329 23.10 -56.22 -30.33
C GLY A 329 23.05 -56.09 -28.81
N PHE A 330 22.05 -55.39 -28.25
CA PHE A 330 21.86 -55.21 -26.81
C PHE A 330 20.49 -55.77 -26.35
N TYR A 331 20.40 -56.09 -25.05
CA TYR A 331 19.13 -56.45 -24.42
C TYR A 331 18.37 -55.18 -24.06
N LEU A 332 17.02 -55.22 -24.22
CA LEU A 332 16.11 -54.20 -23.79
C LEU A 332 16.14 -54.06 -22.26
N ASP A 333 16.13 -52.84 -21.74
CA ASP A 333 15.88 -52.57 -20.34
C ASP A 333 14.36 -52.37 -20.13
N ASP A 334 13.72 -53.36 -19.51
CA ASP A 334 12.27 -53.34 -19.26
C ASP A 334 11.86 -52.51 -18.06
N ASN A 335 12.82 -51.92 -17.32
CA ASN A 335 12.53 -51.06 -16.16
C ASN A 335 11.98 -49.71 -16.56
N THR A 336 11.31 -49.10 -15.61
CA THR A 336 10.80 -47.72 -15.70
C THR A 336 11.53 -46.84 -14.70
N TYR A 337 11.92 -45.65 -15.10
CA TYR A 337 12.69 -44.72 -14.28
C TYR A 337 11.90 -43.44 -14.09
N TYR A 338 11.70 -43.05 -12.82
CA TYR A 338 11.00 -41.84 -12.41
C TYR A 338 11.95 -40.67 -12.36
N PHE A 339 11.49 -39.49 -12.80
CA PHE A 339 12.18 -38.21 -12.63
C PHE A 339 11.17 -37.09 -12.48
N GLU A 340 11.64 -35.92 -12.01
CA GLU A 340 10.80 -34.74 -11.78
C GLU A 340 11.38 -33.52 -12.47
N ILE A 341 10.52 -32.68 -13.05
CA ILE A 341 10.82 -31.34 -13.51
C ILE A 341 10.31 -30.38 -12.43
N THR A 342 11.21 -29.72 -11.70
CA THR A 342 10.87 -28.86 -10.55
C THR A 342 11.45 -27.43 -10.65
N GLU A 343 12.42 -27.23 -11.56
CA GLU A 343 13.10 -25.95 -11.75
C GLU A 343 13.06 -25.55 -13.23
N ASP A 344 12.81 -24.25 -13.46
CA ASP A 344 12.73 -23.74 -14.83
C ASP A 344 14.08 -23.82 -15.57
N SER A 345 13.98 -24.14 -16.88
CA SER A 345 15.12 -24.21 -17.80
C SER A 345 16.21 -25.22 -17.39
N LYS A 346 15.91 -26.14 -16.46
CA LYS A 346 16.87 -27.14 -15.97
C LYS A 346 16.82 -28.41 -16.80
N THR A 347 18.00 -29.00 -17.05
CA THR A 347 18.13 -30.34 -17.63
C THR A 347 18.26 -31.39 -16.53
N VAL A 348 17.36 -32.35 -16.50
CA VAL A 348 17.38 -33.50 -15.61
C VAL A 348 18.02 -34.66 -16.35
N THR A 349 19.13 -35.17 -15.81
CA THR A 349 19.81 -36.37 -16.39
C THR A 349 19.29 -37.64 -15.72
N VAL A 350 18.82 -38.60 -16.53
CA VAL A 350 18.36 -39.89 -16.04
C VAL A 350 19.41 -40.95 -16.33
N GLU A 351 19.76 -41.75 -15.33
CA GLU A 351 20.70 -42.87 -15.38
C GLU A 351 20.05 -44.10 -14.79
N ASN A 352 20.32 -45.29 -15.37
CA ASN A 352 19.92 -46.54 -14.76
C ASN A 352 21.04 -47.20 -13.97
N GLU A 353 22.29 -46.73 -14.14
CA GLU A 353 23.45 -47.08 -13.32
C GLU A 353 24.27 -45.83 -13.03
N ALA A 354 24.40 -45.48 -11.76
CA ALA A 354 25.00 -44.21 -11.30
C ALA A 354 26.39 -43.98 -11.88
N GLY A 355 26.57 -42.82 -12.54
CA GLY A 355 27.83 -42.39 -13.14
C GLY A 355 28.23 -43.16 -14.42
N LYS A 356 27.35 -43.97 -14.98
CA LYS A 356 27.60 -44.68 -16.22
C LYS A 356 26.60 -44.36 -17.34
N GLY A 357 25.59 -43.53 -17.04
CA GLY A 357 24.52 -43.19 -17.94
C GLY A 357 23.42 -44.21 -17.96
N PHE A 358 22.74 -44.35 -19.11
CA PHE A 358 21.68 -45.33 -19.31
C PHE A 358 22.25 -46.56 -20.05
N VAL A 359 22.66 -47.57 -19.26
CA VAL A 359 23.44 -48.73 -19.73
C VAL A 359 22.53 -49.81 -20.30
N ASN A 360 22.96 -50.47 -21.43
CA ASN A 360 22.41 -51.72 -21.84
C ASN A 360 23.44 -52.86 -21.81
N VAL A 361 22.93 -54.05 -21.61
CA VAL A 361 23.72 -55.30 -21.57
C VAL A 361 23.92 -55.84 -22.99
N PRO A 362 25.16 -56.05 -23.46
CA PRO A 362 25.39 -56.59 -24.78
C PRO A 362 24.90 -58.07 -24.89
N GLN A 363 24.37 -58.40 -26.05
CA GLN A 363 24.05 -59.78 -26.38
C GLN A 363 25.33 -60.56 -26.68
N VAL A 364 25.50 -61.69 -26.03
CA VAL A 364 26.69 -62.51 -26.22
C VAL A 364 26.29 -63.84 -26.84
N GLY A 365 27.08 -64.31 -27.85
CA GLY A 365 26.91 -65.58 -28.49
C GLY A 365 27.96 -66.61 -28.01
N SER A 366 27.62 -67.89 -27.98
CA SER A 366 28.57 -68.94 -27.73
C SER A 366 28.72 -69.85 -28.96
N LEU A 367 29.95 -70.19 -29.30
CA LEU A 367 30.23 -71.19 -30.38
C LEU A 367 30.56 -72.54 -29.75
N LYS A 368 29.76 -73.55 -30.05
CA LYS A 368 30.02 -74.97 -29.70
C LYS A 368 30.61 -75.63 -30.87
N ILE A 369 31.86 -76.07 -30.81
CA ILE A 369 32.53 -76.88 -31.80
C ILE A 369 32.30 -78.35 -31.38
N ILE A 370 31.64 -79.15 -32.21
CA ILE A 370 31.47 -80.58 -32.03
C ILE A 370 32.43 -81.28 -33.02
N LYS A 371 33.37 -82.11 -32.49
CA LYS A 371 34.36 -82.86 -33.26
C LYS A 371 33.85 -84.24 -33.57
#